data_b02af81c5125993974c07393b545eb3a
#
_entry.id   b02af81c5125993974c07393b545eb3a
#
_cell.length_a   1.000
_cell.length_b   1.000
_cell.length_c   1.000
_cell.angle_alpha   90.00
_cell.angle_beta   90.00
_cell.angle_gamma   90.00
#
_symmetry.space_group_name_H-M   'P 1'
#
loop_
_entity.id
_entity.type
_entity.pdbx_description
1 polymer ?
#
loop_
_entity_poly.entity_id
_entity_poly.type
_entity_poly.pdbx_seq_one_letter_code
_entity_poly.pdbx_strand_id
1 'polypeptide(L)'
;MSNEPASRGNHIPELSLAEVLAAVLSANLPDRRRQEMASALRTVSRALGKPLVSVPADARRLSAKLKQVSPRAIGISPGRWNNIRSHVRGSLALVQPMAPGRHLNNLSPAWEALWRQLESRPVKIALSRFLRFCSAEGIEPEAVTEATFAAFRADLENTL
;
A
#
# COMPACT_ATOMS: atom_id res chain seq x y z
N MET A 1 35.39 9.92 -34.43
CA MET A 1 34.12 10.64 -34.13
C MET A 1 33.13 9.60 -33.62
N SER A 2 33.14 9.36 -32.33
CA SER A 2 32.31 8.34 -31.68
C SER A 2 31.03 9.00 -31.22
N ASN A 3 29.91 8.57 -31.77
CA ASN A 3 28.59 9.09 -31.49
C ASN A 3 28.01 8.20 -30.36
N GLU A 4 28.05 8.70 -29.11
CA GLU A 4 27.42 8.06 -27.96
C GLU A 4 25.90 8.27 -28.06
N PRO A 5 25.07 7.22 -28.05
CA PRO A 5 23.63 7.38 -27.96
C PRO A 5 23.28 7.76 -26.53
N ALA A 6 22.79 8.98 -26.34
CA ALA A 6 22.19 9.45 -25.10
C ALA A 6 21.08 8.49 -24.67
N SER A 7 21.32 7.74 -23.62
CA SER A 7 20.33 6.93 -22.90
C SER A 7 19.25 7.86 -22.37
N ARG A 8 18.17 8.04 -23.13
CA ARG A 8 16.93 8.67 -22.65
C ARG A 8 16.31 7.69 -21.67
N GLY A 9 16.70 7.78 -20.40
CA GLY A 9 15.97 7.14 -19.31
C GLY A 9 14.51 7.56 -19.41
N ASN A 10 13.65 6.60 -19.60
CA ASN A 10 12.20 6.76 -19.61
C ASN A 10 11.76 7.15 -18.20
N HIS A 11 11.85 8.45 -17.88
CA HIS A 11 11.46 9.00 -16.59
C HIS A 11 9.93 9.09 -16.61
N ILE A 12 9.27 8.00 -16.24
CA ILE A 12 7.84 8.03 -15.89
C ILE A 12 7.73 9.03 -14.75
N PRO A 13 6.98 10.13 -14.90
CA PRO A 13 6.85 11.13 -13.85
C PRO A 13 6.32 10.45 -12.59
N GLU A 14 7.12 10.47 -11.53
CA GLU A 14 6.77 9.87 -10.26
C GLU A 14 5.66 10.71 -9.63
N LEU A 15 4.45 10.15 -9.49
CA LEU A 15 3.30 10.83 -8.88
C LEU A 15 3.68 11.37 -7.50
N SER A 16 3.24 12.58 -7.21
CA SER A 16 3.42 13.24 -5.91
C SER A 16 2.16 13.09 -5.03
N LEU A 17 2.29 13.31 -3.73
CA LEU A 17 1.12 13.37 -2.84
C LEU A 17 0.17 14.54 -3.15
N ALA A 18 0.64 15.58 -3.86
CA ALA A 18 -0.24 16.67 -4.32
C ALA A 18 -1.23 16.17 -5.38
N GLU A 19 -0.76 15.34 -6.32
CA GLU A 19 -1.62 14.73 -7.34
C GLU A 19 -2.57 13.71 -6.73
N VAL A 20 -2.12 12.94 -5.72
CA VAL A 20 -3.00 12.06 -4.94
C VAL A 20 -4.09 12.86 -4.23
N LEU A 21 -3.75 14.00 -3.64
CA LEU A 21 -4.74 14.88 -3.00
C LEU A 21 -5.77 15.41 -4.01
N ALA A 22 -5.34 15.84 -5.19
CA ALA A 22 -6.24 16.28 -6.25
C ALA A 22 -7.20 15.15 -6.67
N ALA A 23 -6.69 13.93 -6.83
CA ALA A 23 -7.51 12.76 -7.15
C ALA A 23 -8.52 12.43 -6.04
N VAL A 24 -8.13 12.53 -4.76
CA VAL A 24 -9.04 12.34 -3.61
C VAL A 24 -10.16 13.37 -3.64
N LEU A 25 -9.84 14.64 -3.92
CA LEU A 25 -10.84 15.73 -3.93
C LEU A 25 -11.84 15.60 -5.08
N SER A 26 -11.44 15.03 -6.22
CA SER A 26 -12.29 14.79 -7.38
C SER A 26 -12.99 13.42 -7.37
N ALA A 27 -12.61 12.51 -6.47
CA ALA A 27 -13.18 11.18 -6.41
C ALA A 27 -14.64 11.18 -5.94
N ASN A 28 -15.45 10.28 -6.50
CA ASN A 28 -16.82 10.04 -6.06
C ASN A 28 -16.84 9.23 -4.75
N LEU A 29 -16.50 9.90 -3.66
CA LEU A 29 -16.47 9.36 -2.30
C LEU A 29 -17.42 10.13 -1.40
N PRO A 30 -17.96 9.52 -0.33
CA PRO A 30 -18.69 10.25 0.71
C PRO A 30 -17.83 11.41 1.25
N ASP A 31 -18.46 12.58 1.46
CA ASP A 31 -17.77 13.81 1.86
C ASP A 31 -16.85 13.62 3.07
N ARG A 32 -17.35 12.96 4.10
CA ARG A 32 -16.58 12.63 5.30
C ARG A 32 -15.29 11.88 4.97
N ARG A 33 -15.38 10.82 4.15
CA ARG A 33 -14.23 10.00 3.76
C ARG A 33 -13.21 10.80 2.95
N ARG A 34 -13.69 11.63 2.02
CA ARG A 34 -12.86 12.53 1.22
C ARG A 34 -12.10 13.51 2.10
N GLN A 35 -12.77 14.12 3.09
CA GLN A 35 -12.14 15.03 4.05
C GLN A 35 -11.10 14.33 4.93
N GLU A 36 -11.40 13.14 5.44
CA GLU A 36 -10.48 12.33 6.26
C GLU A 36 -9.22 11.96 5.48
N MET A 37 -9.34 11.54 4.23
CA MET A 37 -8.22 11.21 3.35
C MET A 37 -7.38 12.46 3.02
N ALA A 38 -8.01 13.56 2.66
CA ALA A 38 -7.34 14.83 2.38
C ALA A 38 -6.59 15.36 3.63
N SER A 39 -7.21 15.28 4.80
CA SER A 39 -6.60 15.65 6.07
C SER A 39 -5.39 14.76 6.40
N ALA A 40 -5.48 13.46 6.16
CA ALA A 40 -4.40 12.51 6.39
C ALA A 40 -3.17 12.82 5.51
N LEU A 41 -3.37 13.10 4.21
CA LEU A 41 -2.28 13.49 3.29
C LEU A 41 -1.57 14.77 3.77
N ARG A 42 -2.34 15.81 4.16
CA ARG A 42 -1.76 17.06 4.70
C ARG A 42 -1.02 16.83 6.02
N THR A 43 -1.52 15.94 6.87
CA THR A 43 -0.86 15.59 8.14
C THR A 43 0.46 14.87 7.89
N VAL A 44 0.52 13.97 6.91
CA VAL A 44 1.77 13.30 6.51
C VAL A 44 2.78 14.29 5.95
N SER A 45 2.37 15.23 5.10
CA SER A 45 3.22 16.30 4.59
C SER A 45 3.87 17.09 5.73
N ARG A 46 3.07 17.51 6.73
CA ARG A 46 3.58 18.22 7.92
C ARG A 46 4.52 17.35 8.75
N ALA A 47 4.18 16.08 8.97
CA ALA A 47 5.00 15.14 9.74
C ALA A 47 6.36 14.88 9.09
N LEU A 48 6.44 14.91 7.77
CA LEU A 48 7.68 14.75 7.01
C LEU A 48 8.44 16.06 6.80
N GLY A 49 7.86 17.21 7.19
CA GLY A 49 8.45 18.54 6.98
C GLY A 49 8.64 18.88 5.49
N LYS A 50 7.82 18.31 4.59
CA LYS A 50 7.93 18.48 3.15
C LYS A 50 6.59 18.86 2.53
N PRO A 51 6.55 19.75 1.54
CA PRO A 51 5.32 20.04 0.82
C PRO A 51 4.85 18.81 0.02
N LEU A 52 3.54 18.68 -0.15
CA LEU A 52 2.92 17.52 -0.82
C LEU A 52 3.51 17.24 -2.21
N VAL A 53 3.84 18.29 -2.95
CA VAL A 53 4.44 18.19 -4.29
C VAL A 53 5.83 17.52 -4.28
N SER A 54 6.55 17.62 -3.18
CA SER A 54 7.92 17.05 -3.03
C SER A 54 7.92 15.67 -2.38
N VAL A 55 6.77 15.12 -2.04
CA VAL A 55 6.66 13.78 -1.47
C VAL A 55 6.17 12.82 -2.55
N PRO A 56 7.04 11.88 -3.00
CA PRO A 56 6.62 10.87 -3.97
C PRO A 56 5.48 10.01 -3.43
N ALA A 57 4.51 9.70 -4.30
CA ALA A 57 3.37 8.84 -3.98
C ALA A 57 3.71 7.34 -4.06
N ASP A 58 4.97 6.98 -3.87
CA ASP A 58 5.40 5.58 -3.79
C ASP A 58 5.09 4.98 -2.42
N ALA A 59 4.27 3.92 -2.40
CA ALA A 59 3.80 3.31 -1.17
C ALA A 59 4.93 2.74 -0.30
N ARG A 60 5.99 2.17 -0.91
CA ARG A 60 7.12 1.58 -0.19
C ARG A 60 7.99 2.65 0.44
N ARG A 61 8.39 3.66 -0.35
CA ARG A 61 9.19 4.79 0.13
C ARG A 61 8.46 5.58 1.21
N LEU A 62 7.16 5.79 1.02
CA LEU A 62 6.34 6.49 2.00
C LEU A 62 6.22 5.68 3.29
N SER A 63 5.97 4.36 3.20
CA SER A 63 5.94 3.47 4.36
C SER A 63 7.21 3.55 5.19
N ALA A 64 8.38 3.43 4.55
CA ALA A 64 9.67 3.50 5.22
C ALA A 64 9.85 4.84 5.98
N LYS A 65 9.46 5.97 5.36
CA LYS A 65 9.52 7.29 6.00
C LYS A 65 8.52 7.42 7.16
N LEU A 66 7.30 6.93 6.99
CA LEU A 66 6.28 7.01 8.03
C LEU A 66 6.56 6.12 9.25
N LYS A 67 7.31 5.03 9.08
CA LYS A 67 7.80 4.21 10.20
C LYS A 67 8.82 4.96 11.08
N GLN A 68 9.55 5.90 10.52
CA GLN A 68 10.54 6.71 11.23
C GLN A 68 9.91 7.89 12.00
N VAL A 69 8.68 8.25 11.69
CA VAL A 69 7.97 9.34 12.38
C VAL A 69 7.52 8.87 13.76
N SER A 70 7.91 9.59 14.79
CA SER A 70 7.37 9.42 16.14
C SER A 70 6.03 10.17 16.26
N PRO A 71 4.89 9.50 16.38
CA PRO A 71 3.59 10.17 16.47
C PRO A 71 3.50 11.13 17.67
N ARG A 72 4.11 10.75 18.79
CA ARG A 72 4.12 11.56 20.01
C ARG A 72 4.87 12.87 19.83
N ALA A 73 5.96 12.88 19.07
CA ALA A 73 6.75 14.08 18.80
C ALA A 73 5.97 15.13 17.98
N ILE A 74 4.96 14.71 17.24
CA ILE A 74 4.08 15.59 16.45
C ILE A 74 2.70 15.78 17.10
N GLY A 75 2.56 15.42 18.39
CA GLY A 75 1.32 15.61 19.18
C GLY A 75 0.15 14.71 18.75
N ILE A 76 0.42 13.55 18.15
CA ILE A 76 -0.60 12.61 17.66
C ILE A 76 -0.52 11.30 18.44
N SER A 77 -1.68 10.78 18.88
CA SER A 77 -1.71 9.46 19.50
C SER A 77 -1.39 8.34 18.51
N PRO A 78 -0.80 7.20 18.96
CA PRO A 78 -0.50 6.06 18.08
C PRO A 78 -1.73 5.54 17.31
N GLY A 79 -2.90 5.47 17.97
CA GLY A 79 -4.14 5.05 17.32
C GLY A 79 -4.57 5.99 16.19
N ARG A 80 -4.52 7.32 16.43
CA ARG A 80 -4.80 8.31 15.40
C ARG A 80 -3.79 8.25 14.24
N TRP A 81 -2.52 8.01 14.54
CA TRP A 81 -1.49 7.84 13.52
C TRP A 81 -1.77 6.62 12.63
N ASN A 82 -2.20 5.51 13.20
CA ASN A 82 -2.61 4.32 12.43
C ASN A 82 -3.79 4.61 11.50
N ASN A 83 -4.79 5.40 11.96
CA ASN A 83 -5.89 5.83 11.11
C ASN A 83 -5.41 6.72 9.95
N ILE A 84 -4.51 7.67 10.22
CA ILE A 84 -3.90 8.52 9.19
C ILE A 84 -3.20 7.65 8.14
N ARG A 85 -2.38 6.68 8.55
CA ARG A 85 -1.70 5.75 7.63
C ARG A 85 -2.71 4.94 6.80
N SER A 86 -3.81 4.51 7.40
CA SER A 86 -4.89 3.80 6.69
C SER A 86 -5.56 4.68 5.63
N HIS A 87 -5.85 5.95 5.93
CA HIS A 87 -6.41 6.89 4.96
C HIS A 87 -5.43 7.21 3.83
N VAL A 88 -4.13 7.36 4.12
CA VAL A 88 -3.10 7.55 3.10
C VAL A 88 -3.03 6.35 2.17
N ARG A 89 -3.05 5.13 2.72
CA ARG A 89 -3.11 3.89 1.90
C ARG A 89 -4.32 3.90 0.97
N GLY A 90 -5.51 4.23 1.51
CA GLY A 90 -6.73 4.35 0.71
C GLY A 90 -6.60 5.41 -0.39
N SER A 91 -5.94 6.53 -0.10
CA SER A 91 -5.70 7.60 -1.08
C SER A 91 -4.78 7.15 -2.22
N LEU A 92 -3.68 6.46 -1.89
CA LEU A 92 -2.76 5.91 -2.90
C LEU A 92 -3.45 4.88 -3.79
N ALA A 93 -4.34 4.07 -3.25
CA ALA A 93 -5.09 3.06 -4.00
C ALA A 93 -6.06 3.67 -5.05
N LEU A 94 -6.43 4.93 -4.93
CA LEU A 94 -7.25 5.63 -5.93
C LEU A 94 -6.47 5.96 -7.22
N VAL A 95 -5.18 6.25 -7.09
CA VAL A 95 -4.32 6.69 -8.20
C VAL A 95 -3.38 5.59 -8.69
N GLN A 96 -3.07 4.65 -7.84
CA GLN A 96 -2.29 3.46 -8.14
C GLN A 96 -3.14 2.25 -7.77
N PRO A 97 -4.03 1.80 -8.65
CA PRO A 97 -4.77 0.58 -8.38
C PRO A 97 -3.76 -0.52 -8.10
N MET A 98 -3.82 -1.04 -6.87
CA MET A 98 -2.99 -2.18 -6.47
C MET A 98 -3.17 -3.27 -7.52
N ALA A 99 -2.05 -3.91 -7.89
CA ALA A 99 -2.08 -5.01 -8.82
C ALA A 99 -3.28 -5.94 -8.52
N PRO A 100 -4.06 -6.31 -9.53
CA PRO A 100 -5.21 -7.19 -9.32
C PRO A 100 -4.70 -8.48 -8.68
N GLY A 101 -5.19 -8.83 -7.51
CA GLY A 101 -4.77 -10.04 -6.81
C GLY A 101 -4.85 -9.99 -5.29
N ARG A 102 -4.93 -8.81 -4.69
CA ARG A 102 -4.93 -8.71 -3.21
C ARG A 102 -6.32 -8.67 -2.55
N HIS A 103 -7.40 -8.91 -3.30
CA HIS A 103 -8.75 -9.08 -2.76
C HIS A 103 -9.05 -10.56 -2.53
N LEU A 104 -9.82 -10.89 -1.46
CA LEU A 104 -10.30 -12.26 -1.22
C LEU A 104 -11.11 -12.84 -2.38
N ASN A 105 -11.67 -11.97 -3.22
CA ASN A 105 -12.41 -12.38 -4.42
C ASN A 105 -11.51 -12.83 -5.59
N ASN A 106 -10.18 -12.77 -5.42
CA ASN A 106 -9.20 -13.14 -6.44
C ASN A 106 -8.20 -14.19 -5.92
N LEU A 107 -8.66 -15.12 -5.09
CA LEU A 107 -7.87 -16.30 -4.78
C LEU A 107 -7.80 -17.21 -6.02
N SER A 108 -6.65 -17.85 -6.25
CA SER A 108 -6.60 -18.92 -7.26
C SER A 108 -7.58 -20.04 -6.88
N PRO A 109 -8.06 -20.83 -7.84
CA PRO A 109 -9.03 -21.88 -7.56
C PRO A 109 -8.57 -22.87 -6.46
N ALA A 110 -7.28 -23.19 -6.42
CA ALA A 110 -6.71 -24.08 -5.40
C ALA A 110 -6.73 -23.43 -4.01
N TRP A 111 -6.35 -22.13 -3.90
CA TRP A 111 -6.43 -21.39 -2.63
C TRP A 111 -7.87 -21.15 -2.19
N GLU A 112 -8.79 -20.97 -3.13
CA GLU A 112 -10.22 -20.85 -2.81
C GLU A 112 -10.79 -22.16 -2.25
N ALA A 113 -10.40 -23.29 -2.83
CA ALA A 113 -10.78 -24.61 -2.33
C ALA A 113 -10.31 -24.84 -0.89
N LEU A 114 -9.04 -24.54 -0.58
CA LEU A 114 -8.51 -24.59 0.78
C LEU A 114 -9.21 -23.62 1.73
N TRP A 115 -9.48 -22.40 1.27
CA TRP A 115 -10.20 -21.40 2.06
C TRP A 115 -11.59 -21.86 2.49
N ARG A 116 -12.30 -22.56 1.61
CA ARG A 116 -13.64 -23.12 1.91
C ARG A 116 -13.59 -24.22 2.97
N GLN A 117 -12.51 -25.03 2.99
CA GLN A 117 -12.32 -26.11 3.97
C GLN A 117 -11.98 -25.61 5.38
N LEU A 118 -11.50 -24.39 5.51
CA LEU A 118 -11.20 -23.81 6.83
C LEU A 118 -12.50 -23.53 7.58
N GLU A 119 -12.73 -24.16 8.72
CA GLU A 119 -13.91 -23.93 9.56
C GLU A 119 -13.72 -22.76 10.51
N SER A 120 -12.51 -22.63 11.07
CA SER A 120 -12.20 -21.65 12.10
C SER A 120 -12.08 -20.22 11.54
N ARG A 121 -12.99 -19.34 11.97
CA ARG A 121 -12.95 -17.90 11.60
C ARG A 121 -11.64 -17.21 12.00
N PRO A 122 -11.05 -17.42 13.20
CA PRO A 122 -9.74 -16.86 13.54
C PRO A 122 -8.64 -17.29 12.57
N VAL A 123 -8.59 -18.58 12.19
CA VAL A 123 -7.64 -19.11 11.22
C VAL A 123 -7.84 -18.46 9.85
N LYS A 124 -9.08 -18.33 9.39
CA LYS A 124 -9.39 -17.60 8.14
C LYS A 124 -8.84 -16.18 8.17
N ILE A 125 -9.05 -15.45 9.26
CA ILE A 125 -8.54 -14.08 9.41
C ILE A 125 -7.00 -14.06 9.34
N ALA A 126 -6.34 -14.94 10.08
CA ALA A 126 -4.88 -15.03 10.14
C ALA A 126 -4.26 -15.35 8.78
N LEU A 127 -4.83 -16.32 8.05
CA LEU A 127 -4.30 -16.77 6.76
C LEU A 127 -4.68 -15.89 5.57
N SER A 128 -5.71 -15.05 5.70
CA SER A 128 -6.27 -14.28 4.58
C SER A 128 -5.25 -13.42 3.82
N ARG A 129 -4.23 -12.88 4.49
CA ARG A 129 -3.17 -12.08 3.86
C ARG A 129 -2.17 -12.96 3.12
N PHE A 130 -1.82 -14.10 3.68
CA PHE A 130 -0.90 -15.05 3.08
C PHE A 130 -1.48 -15.67 1.80
N LEU A 131 -2.73 -16.13 1.84
CA LEU A 131 -3.39 -16.72 0.68
C LEU A 131 -3.50 -15.74 -0.49
N ARG A 132 -3.81 -14.46 -0.17
CA ARG A 132 -3.84 -13.40 -1.18
C ARG A 132 -2.48 -13.09 -1.77
N PHE A 133 -1.44 -13.11 -0.93
CA PHE A 133 -0.06 -12.95 -1.38
C PHE A 133 0.31 -14.07 -2.35
N CYS A 134 0.12 -15.34 -1.95
CA CYS A 134 0.43 -16.49 -2.81
C CYS A 134 -0.36 -16.46 -4.12
N SER A 135 -1.66 -16.17 -4.08
CA SER A 135 -2.48 -16.06 -5.30
C SER A 135 -2.00 -14.96 -6.23
N ALA A 136 -1.55 -13.82 -5.69
CA ALA A 136 -1.05 -12.70 -6.48
C ALA A 136 0.32 -13.01 -7.13
N GLU A 137 1.16 -13.79 -6.44
CA GLU A 137 2.47 -14.22 -6.94
C GLU A 137 2.39 -15.50 -7.79
N GLY A 138 1.20 -16.06 -8.01
CA GLY A 138 1.00 -17.30 -8.77
C GLY A 138 1.56 -18.55 -8.08
N ILE A 139 1.70 -18.50 -6.75
CA ILE A 139 2.21 -19.61 -5.94
C ILE A 139 1.01 -20.48 -5.53
N GLU A 140 0.97 -21.70 -6.03
CA GLU A 140 -0.06 -22.67 -5.65
C GLU A 140 0.26 -23.32 -4.29
N PRO A 141 -0.74 -23.89 -3.58
CA PRO A 141 -0.56 -24.43 -2.23
C PRO A 141 0.59 -25.45 -2.10
N GLU A 142 0.77 -26.31 -3.08
CA GLU A 142 1.80 -27.35 -3.11
C GLU A 142 3.21 -26.79 -3.35
N ALA A 143 3.30 -25.58 -3.90
CA ALA A 143 4.55 -24.89 -4.18
C ALA A 143 5.01 -23.98 -3.03
N VAL A 144 4.30 -23.96 -1.90
CA VAL A 144 4.68 -23.16 -0.73
C VAL A 144 5.91 -23.73 -0.09
N THR A 145 6.93 -22.90 0.08
CA THR A 145 8.21 -23.23 0.70
C THR A 145 8.58 -22.22 1.77
N GLU A 146 9.68 -22.44 2.47
CA GLU A 146 10.23 -21.49 3.42
C GLU A 146 10.61 -20.16 2.76
N ALA A 147 11.06 -20.19 1.51
CA ALA A 147 11.32 -19.00 0.70
C ALA A 147 10.03 -18.18 0.46
N THR A 148 8.88 -18.84 0.31
CA THR A 148 7.58 -18.18 0.20
C THR A 148 7.24 -17.39 1.46
N PHE A 149 7.49 -17.94 2.63
CA PHE A 149 7.28 -17.23 3.91
C PHE A 149 8.23 -16.05 4.08
N ALA A 150 9.48 -16.19 3.66
CA ALA A 150 10.45 -15.10 3.69
C ALA A 150 10.02 -13.95 2.78
N ALA A 151 9.57 -14.27 1.56
CA ALA A 151 9.05 -13.28 0.61
C ALA A 151 7.77 -12.59 1.15
N PHE A 152 6.86 -13.35 1.74
CA PHE A 152 5.65 -12.80 2.37
C PHE A 152 5.99 -11.87 3.55
N ARG A 153 6.96 -12.24 4.39
CA ARG A 153 7.43 -11.37 5.48
C ARG A 153 7.98 -10.07 4.95
N ALA A 154 8.81 -10.12 3.90
CA ALA A 154 9.33 -8.93 3.25
C ALA A 154 8.20 -8.06 2.65
N ASP A 155 7.16 -8.67 2.06
CA ASP A 155 5.97 -7.94 1.59
C ASP A 155 5.21 -7.25 2.73
N LEU A 156 5.07 -7.92 3.88
CA LEU A 156 4.42 -7.32 5.06
C LEU A 156 5.20 -6.12 5.60
N GLU A 157 6.53 -6.19 5.61
CA GLU A 157 7.40 -5.09 6.05
C GLU A 157 7.34 -3.89 5.10
N ASN A 158 7.08 -4.11 3.82
CA ASN A 158 6.98 -3.09 2.78
C ASN A 158 5.56 -2.54 2.59
N THR A 159 4.55 -3.13 3.27
CA THR A 159 3.17 -2.65 3.19
C THR A 159 2.90 -1.58 4.26
N LEU A 160 2.19 -0.52 3.90
CA LEU A 160 1.73 0.54 4.81
C LEU A 160 0.78 0.02 5.88
#